data_a5cb0d38d6be2a4c741af3377c58078f
#
_entry.id   a5cb0d38d6be2a4c741af3377c58078f
#
_cell.length_a   1.000
_cell.length_b   1.000
_cell.length_c   1.000
_cell.angle_alpha   90.00
_cell.angle_beta   90.00
_cell.angle_gamma   90.00
#
_symmetry.space_group_name_H-M   'P 1'
#
loop_
_entity.id
_entity.type
_entity.pdbx_description
1 polymer ?
#
loop_
_entity_poly.entity_id
_entity_poly.type
_entity_poly.pdbx_seq_one_letter_code
_entity_poly.pdbx_strand_id
1 'polypeptide(L)'
;MAKKQKKQEALSVSRLINEVLVAQLSIPFRQIVNDTTFSKYTGSKRPDILISEFEYDGTNDEQYIKNLVAYAEAKDDCKVEDKDWKDALKQGKIKAPKLGLPYFIVTNCKTTYFYNAKTLKQLTLNGNPIREFQTIDIYRLIKNKLTANPDLDSINTNVDSISTISEAIFNKKLWELAGVYRGINFKDNVQKIDFTVGFVALEYFEEKEEIDGTKDSSKVYWSTCNDDVAEKVKNNLSGYISRLE
;
A
#
# COMPACT_ATOMS: atom_id res chain seq x y z
N MET A 1 -20.13 21.38 26.87
CA MET A 1 -19.96 19.99 26.39
C MET A 1 -19.15 19.91 25.07
N ALA A 2 -19.49 20.65 24.02
CA ALA A 2 -18.82 20.57 22.70
C ALA A 2 -17.28 20.79 22.68
N LYS A 3 -16.74 21.68 23.50
CA LYS A 3 -15.27 21.92 23.58
C LYS A 3 -14.51 20.74 24.18
N LYS A 4 -15.09 20.04 25.17
CA LYS A 4 -14.48 18.87 25.81
C LYS A 4 -14.43 17.68 24.85
N GLN A 5 -15.51 17.47 24.10
CA GLN A 5 -15.64 16.42 23.10
C GLN A 5 -14.65 16.59 21.94
N LYS A 6 -14.49 17.82 21.39
CA LYS A 6 -13.49 18.11 20.35
C LYS A 6 -12.04 17.88 20.81
N LYS A 7 -11.74 18.18 22.07
CA LYS A 7 -10.40 17.93 22.63
C LYS A 7 -10.12 16.43 22.75
N GLN A 8 -11.12 15.65 23.10
CA GLN A 8 -11.00 14.19 23.23
C GLN A 8 -10.84 13.52 21.85
N GLU A 9 -11.63 13.95 20.84
CA GLU A 9 -11.49 13.51 19.45
C GLU A 9 -10.06 13.74 18.91
N ALA A 10 -9.50 14.96 19.14
CA ALA A 10 -8.14 15.27 18.72
C ALA A 10 -7.07 14.39 19.41
N LEU A 11 -7.25 14.03 20.67
CA LEU A 11 -6.36 13.12 21.38
C LEU A 11 -6.45 11.70 20.84
N SER A 12 -7.66 11.23 20.55
CA SER A 12 -7.89 9.89 19.98
C SER A 12 -7.28 9.77 18.58
N VAL A 13 -7.42 10.80 17.74
CA VAL A 13 -6.79 10.86 16.40
C VAL A 13 -5.26 10.87 16.52
N SER A 14 -4.70 11.70 17.41
CA SER A 14 -3.26 11.74 17.62
C SER A 14 -2.70 10.39 18.10
N ARG A 15 -3.41 9.72 18.99
CA ARG A 15 -3.05 8.38 19.46
C ARG A 15 -3.11 7.34 18.33
N LEU A 16 -4.17 7.35 17.54
CA LEU A 16 -4.31 6.49 16.37
C LEU A 16 -3.15 6.66 15.39
N ILE A 17 -2.76 7.92 15.09
CA ILE A 17 -1.63 8.21 14.21
C ILE A 17 -0.34 7.60 14.79
N ASN A 18 -0.03 7.89 16.04
CA ASN A 18 1.24 7.47 16.64
C ASN A 18 1.31 5.96 16.88
N GLU A 19 0.26 5.35 17.45
CA GLU A 19 0.28 3.94 17.85
C GLU A 19 -0.01 2.98 16.69
N VAL A 20 -0.91 3.35 15.76
CA VAL A 20 -1.31 2.48 14.67
C VAL A 20 -0.54 2.81 13.39
N LEU A 21 -0.68 4.04 12.86
CA LEU A 21 -0.12 4.36 11.56
C LEU A 21 1.43 4.37 11.58
N VAL A 22 2.02 4.99 12.58
CA VAL A 22 3.49 5.10 12.68
C VAL A 22 4.10 3.85 13.29
N ALA A 23 3.67 3.45 14.50
CA ALA A 23 4.35 2.39 15.22
C ALA A 23 4.05 0.98 14.68
N GLN A 24 2.78 0.67 14.32
CA GLN A 24 2.40 -0.67 13.85
C GLN A 24 2.57 -0.83 12.33
N LEU A 25 2.13 0.17 11.54
CA LEU A 25 2.14 0.11 10.08
C LEU A 25 3.40 0.72 9.45
N SER A 26 4.29 1.30 10.28
CA SER A 26 5.57 1.90 9.83
C SER A 26 5.39 2.98 8.77
N ILE A 27 4.25 3.69 8.77
CA ILE A 27 4.04 4.83 7.88
C ILE A 27 4.84 6.01 8.41
N PRO A 28 5.76 6.61 7.64
CA PRO A 28 6.54 7.75 8.08
C PRO A 28 5.63 8.91 8.55
N PHE A 29 5.93 9.50 9.69
CA PHE A 29 5.10 10.56 10.27
C PHE A 29 4.86 11.72 9.29
N ARG A 30 5.87 12.08 8.48
CA ARG A 30 5.76 13.14 7.46
C ARG A 30 4.85 12.79 6.29
N GLN A 31 4.49 11.53 6.12
CA GLN A 31 3.50 11.09 5.14
C GLN A 31 2.06 11.21 5.65
N ILE A 32 1.88 11.58 6.92
CA ILE A 32 0.57 11.69 7.57
C ILE A 32 0.33 13.15 7.95
N VAL A 33 -0.78 13.71 7.48
CA VAL A 33 -1.19 15.06 7.84
C VAL A 33 -2.60 15.06 8.44
N ASN A 34 -2.77 15.74 9.56
CA ASN A 34 -4.06 15.95 10.23
C ASN A 34 -4.36 17.44 10.45
N ASP A 35 -3.90 18.32 9.57
CA ASP A 35 -3.90 19.76 9.74
C ASP A 35 -5.01 20.46 8.95
N THR A 36 -5.27 21.71 9.39
CA THR A 36 -6.21 22.66 8.78
C THR A 36 -5.78 23.15 7.41
N THR A 37 -4.49 23.09 7.09
CA THR A 37 -3.88 23.59 5.84
C THR A 37 -4.58 23.07 4.59
N PHE A 38 -5.05 21.82 4.61
CA PHE A 38 -5.69 21.18 3.47
C PHE A 38 -7.19 21.43 3.33
N SER A 39 -7.79 22.27 4.16
CA SER A 39 -9.22 22.63 4.08
C SER A 39 -9.60 23.27 2.74
N LYS A 40 -8.66 23.99 2.09
CA LYS A 40 -8.85 24.60 0.77
C LYS A 40 -9.17 23.58 -0.32
N TYR A 41 -8.64 22.35 -0.22
CA TYR A 41 -8.89 21.27 -1.18
C TYR A 41 -10.21 20.53 -0.94
N THR A 42 -10.73 20.55 0.28
CA THR A 42 -11.96 19.85 0.66
C THR A 42 -13.19 20.76 0.75
N GLY A 43 -13.01 22.10 0.72
CA GLY A 43 -14.08 23.09 0.59
C GLY A 43 -14.74 23.48 1.89
N SER A 44 -14.32 23.53 3.02
CA SER A 44 -14.84 24.12 4.28
C SER A 44 -14.61 23.32 5.57
N LYS A 45 -14.42 22.02 5.47
CA LYS A 45 -14.08 21.20 6.64
C LYS A 45 -12.74 20.54 6.39
N ARG A 46 -11.83 20.65 7.36
CA ARG A 46 -10.55 19.97 7.28
C ARG A 46 -10.75 18.46 7.21
N PRO A 47 -9.90 17.74 6.49
CA PRO A 47 -9.79 16.30 6.61
C PRO A 47 -9.20 15.95 7.98
N ASP A 48 -9.64 14.84 8.59
CA ASP A 48 -9.11 14.46 9.89
C ASP A 48 -7.74 13.77 9.76
N ILE A 49 -7.57 12.89 8.77
CA ILE A 49 -6.28 12.22 8.49
C ILE A 49 -6.10 12.12 6.97
N LEU A 50 -4.96 12.55 6.49
CA LEU A 50 -4.48 12.35 5.12
C LEU A 50 -3.22 11.52 5.14
N ILE A 51 -3.09 10.56 4.22
CA ILE A 51 -1.91 9.72 4.06
C ILE A 51 -1.46 9.80 2.60
N SER A 52 -0.19 10.16 2.39
CA SER A 52 0.42 10.32 1.06
C SER A 52 1.66 9.46 0.93
N GLU A 53 1.99 9.09 -0.30
CA GLU A 53 3.30 8.51 -0.63
C GLU A 53 4.42 9.54 -0.58
N PHE A 54 4.06 10.82 -0.56
CA PHE A 54 4.98 11.95 -0.52
C PHE A 54 5.07 12.55 0.88
N GLU A 55 6.28 12.82 1.35
CA GLU A 55 6.49 13.49 2.64
C GLU A 55 6.12 14.97 2.56
N TYR A 56 5.38 15.44 3.55
CA TYR A 56 5.01 16.85 3.67
C TYR A 56 6.08 17.63 4.42
N ASP A 57 6.59 18.67 3.79
CA ASP A 57 7.63 19.56 4.35
C ASP A 57 7.06 20.92 4.82
N GLY A 58 5.74 21.11 4.70
CA GLY A 58 5.07 22.38 5.05
C GLY A 58 4.89 23.35 3.88
N THR A 59 5.42 23.06 2.69
CA THR A 59 5.41 23.99 1.53
C THR A 59 4.84 23.39 0.25
N ASN A 60 4.84 22.06 0.13
CA ASN A 60 4.54 21.34 -1.10
C ASN A 60 3.13 20.73 -1.14
N ASP A 61 2.11 21.51 -0.72
CA ASP A 61 0.71 21.05 -0.64
C ASP A 61 0.22 20.32 -1.90
N GLU A 62 0.47 20.87 -3.08
CA GLU A 62 -0.02 20.29 -4.34
C GLU A 62 0.60 18.92 -4.63
N GLN A 63 1.89 18.78 -4.40
CA GLN A 63 2.58 17.52 -4.57
C GLN A 63 2.12 16.49 -3.54
N TYR A 64 1.91 16.90 -2.30
CA TYR A 64 1.37 16.04 -1.26
C TYR A 64 -0.03 15.52 -1.63
N ILE A 65 -0.94 16.41 -2.04
CA ILE A 65 -2.31 16.05 -2.46
C ILE A 65 -2.32 15.15 -3.70
N LYS A 66 -1.47 15.42 -4.69
CA LYS A 66 -1.37 14.59 -5.90
C LYS A 66 -1.00 13.14 -5.59
N ASN A 67 -0.19 12.93 -4.55
CA ASN A 67 0.30 11.62 -4.14
C ASN A 67 -0.50 11.01 -2.97
N LEU A 68 -1.69 11.56 -2.64
CA LEU A 68 -2.55 10.97 -1.63
C LEU A 68 -2.94 9.54 -2.00
N VAL A 69 -2.84 8.66 -1.02
CA VAL A 69 -3.28 7.27 -1.15
C VAL A 69 -4.45 6.95 -0.24
N ALA A 70 -4.62 7.65 0.89
CA ALA A 70 -5.76 7.45 1.77
C ALA A 70 -6.21 8.74 2.45
N TYR A 71 -7.49 8.76 2.81
CA TYR A 71 -8.15 9.80 3.58
C TYR A 71 -9.10 9.16 4.58
N ALA A 72 -9.08 9.61 5.83
CA ALA A 72 -9.98 9.15 6.87
C ALA A 72 -10.73 10.29 7.56
N GLU A 73 -12.01 10.07 7.84
CA GLU A 73 -12.85 10.82 8.79
C GLU A 73 -12.86 10.08 10.11
N ALA A 74 -12.49 10.76 11.17
CA ALA A 74 -12.47 10.22 12.51
C ALA A 74 -13.60 10.77 13.36
N LYS A 75 -14.22 9.93 14.17
CA LYS A 75 -15.21 10.30 15.19
C LYS A 75 -14.87 9.56 16.48
N ASP A 76 -14.80 10.30 17.56
CA ASP A 76 -14.52 9.70 18.86
C ASP A 76 -15.78 9.10 19.45
N ASP A 77 -15.64 7.88 19.98
CA ASP A 77 -16.63 7.16 20.81
C ASP A 77 -18.06 7.02 20.23
N CYS A 78 -18.23 7.13 18.89
CA CYS A 78 -19.51 6.83 18.24
C CYS A 78 -19.61 5.34 17.89
N LYS A 79 -20.84 4.81 17.88
CA LYS A 79 -21.11 3.48 17.33
C LYS A 79 -21.26 3.55 15.81
N VAL A 80 -20.97 2.44 15.15
CA VAL A 80 -21.31 2.27 13.74
C VAL A 80 -22.82 2.46 13.59
N GLU A 81 -23.26 3.25 12.58
CA GLU A 81 -24.65 3.62 12.32
C GLU A 81 -25.23 4.75 13.18
N ASP A 82 -24.56 5.22 14.21
CA ASP A 82 -24.96 6.44 14.91
C ASP A 82 -24.97 7.67 13.98
N LYS A 83 -25.58 8.74 14.41
CA LYS A 83 -25.66 10.00 13.66
C LYS A 83 -24.26 10.51 13.25
N ASP A 84 -23.30 10.49 14.17
CA ASP A 84 -21.95 10.98 13.93
C ASP A 84 -21.20 10.11 12.89
N TRP A 85 -21.42 8.79 12.90
CA TRP A 85 -20.92 7.89 11.86
C TRP A 85 -21.52 8.20 10.48
N LYS A 86 -22.84 8.38 10.42
CA LYS A 86 -23.56 8.77 9.19
C LYS A 86 -23.09 10.13 8.65
N ASP A 87 -22.78 11.06 9.54
CA ASP A 87 -22.24 12.37 9.15
C ASP A 87 -20.78 12.25 8.65
N ALA A 88 -19.97 11.35 9.21
CA ALA A 88 -18.63 11.04 8.69
C ALA A 88 -18.73 10.41 7.28
N LEU A 89 -19.65 9.48 7.05
CA LEU A 89 -19.91 8.91 5.72
C LEU A 89 -20.27 9.99 4.69
N LYS A 90 -21.16 10.94 5.05
CA LYS A 90 -21.51 12.06 4.16
C LYS A 90 -20.31 12.96 3.86
N GLN A 91 -19.48 13.22 4.86
CA GLN A 91 -18.27 14.02 4.68
C GLN A 91 -17.27 13.29 3.78
N GLY A 92 -17.03 12.01 4.03
CA GLY A 92 -16.14 11.17 3.21
C GLY A 92 -16.56 11.15 1.74
N LYS A 93 -17.85 10.93 1.46
CA LYS A 93 -18.42 10.98 0.11
C LYS A 93 -18.13 12.30 -0.63
N ILE A 94 -18.18 13.43 0.09
CA ILE A 94 -17.99 14.76 -0.52
C ILE A 94 -16.50 15.08 -0.68
N LYS A 95 -15.67 14.72 0.31
CA LYS A 95 -14.26 15.12 0.35
C LYS A 95 -13.36 14.21 -0.48
N ALA A 96 -13.59 12.89 -0.47
CA ALA A 96 -12.72 11.95 -1.17
C ALA A 96 -12.56 12.26 -2.66
N PRO A 97 -13.62 12.52 -3.45
CA PRO A 97 -13.46 12.88 -4.86
C PRO A 97 -12.71 14.21 -5.07
N LYS A 98 -12.88 15.19 -4.16
CA LYS A 98 -12.14 16.45 -4.21
C LYS A 98 -10.65 16.29 -3.94
N LEU A 99 -10.28 15.26 -3.20
CA LEU A 99 -8.92 14.85 -2.92
C LEU A 99 -8.35 13.90 -3.98
N GLY A 100 -9.11 13.60 -5.03
CA GLY A 100 -8.72 12.64 -6.08
C GLY A 100 -8.69 11.18 -5.63
N LEU A 101 -9.45 10.86 -4.56
CA LEU A 101 -9.50 9.50 -4.01
C LEU A 101 -10.83 8.80 -4.37
N PRO A 102 -10.78 7.58 -4.88
CA PRO A 102 -11.97 6.81 -5.22
C PRO A 102 -12.61 6.13 -4.01
N TYR A 103 -12.02 6.26 -2.83
CA TYR A 103 -12.50 5.70 -1.57
C TYR A 103 -12.13 6.59 -0.38
N PHE A 104 -12.71 6.30 0.75
CA PHE A 104 -12.41 6.95 2.02
C PHE A 104 -12.57 5.98 3.20
N ILE A 105 -12.01 6.37 4.32
CA ILE A 105 -12.03 5.59 5.56
C ILE A 105 -12.88 6.34 6.58
N VAL A 106 -13.71 5.62 7.34
CA VAL A 106 -14.38 6.13 8.54
C VAL A 106 -13.92 5.33 9.74
N THR A 107 -13.53 6.02 10.79
CA THR A 107 -13.06 5.39 12.02
C THR A 107 -13.60 6.09 13.26
N ASN A 108 -13.87 5.31 14.31
CA ASN A 108 -14.10 5.84 15.67
C ASN A 108 -12.87 5.59 16.58
N CYS A 109 -11.69 5.40 15.98
CA CYS A 109 -10.43 5.04 16.63
C CYS A 109 -10.40 3.64 17.29
N LYS A 110 -11.49 2.88 17.21
CA LYS A 110 -11.59 1.48 17.68
C LYS A 110 -12.01 0.55 16.54
N THR A 111 -12.86 1.05 15.67
CA THR A 111 -13.40 0.34 14.52
C THR A 111 -13.20 1.19 13.28
N THR A 112 -12.71 0.57 12.22
CA THR A 112 -12.37 1.24 10.96
C THR A 112 -13.09 0.54 9.82
N TYR A 113 -13.66 1.31 8.88
CA TYR A 113 -14.27 0.79 7.67
C TYR A 113 -13.85 1.62 6.46
N PHE A 114 -13.65 0.93 5.36
CA PHE A 114 -13.34 1.52 4.06
C PHE A 114 -14.60 1.54 3.20
N TYR A 115 -14.84 2.66 2.54
CA TYR A 115 -16.02 2.84 1.69
C TYR A 115 -15.62 3.30 0.30
N ASN A 116 -16.19 2.68 -0.71
CA ASN A 116 -16.13 3.18 -2.07
C ASN A 116 -16.82 4.56 -2.15
N ALA A 117 -16.16 5.58 -2.67
CA ALA A 117 -16.71 6.94 -2.72
C ALA A 117 -17.88 7.08 -3.69
N LYS A 118 -17.99 6.22 -4.71
CA LYS A 118 -19.07 6.22 -5.70
C LYS A 118 -20.28 5.43 -5.22
N THR A 119 -20.09 4.16 -4.83
CA THR A 119 -21.17 3.25 -4.47
C THR A 119 -21.64 3.39 -3.02
N LEU A 120 -20.78 3.94 -2.15
CA LEU A 120 -20.94 4.01 -0.69
C LEU A 120 -21.01 2.63 -0.01
N LYS A 121 -20.68 1.58 -0.70
CA LYS A 121 -20.59 0.26 -0.11
C LYS A 121 -19.24 0.11 0.61
N GLN A 122 -19.27 -0.72 1.63
CA GLN A 122 -18.06 -1.10 2.36
C GLN A 122 -17.15 -1.94 1.45
N LEU A 123 -15.86 -1.59 1.43
CA LEU A 123 -14.86 -2.32 0.67
C LEU A 123 -14.46 -3.61 1.40
N THR A 124 -14.23 -4.64 0.60
CA THR A 124 -13.64 -5.90 1.05
C THR A 124 -12.28 -6.11 0.41
N LEU A 125 -11.40 -6.77 1.15
CA LEU A 125 -10.10 -7.23 0.67
C LEU A 125 -10.07 -8.76 0.77
N ASN A 126 -9.87 -9.43 -0.37
CA ASN A 126 -9.94 -10.90 -0.47
C ASN A 126 -11.26 -11.48 0.12
N GLY A 127 -12.38 -10.83 -0.15
CA GLY A 127 -13.69 -11.23 0.33
C GLY A 127 -14.03 -10.84 1.79
N ASN A 128 -13.07 -10.31 2.55
CA ASN A 128 -13.27 -9.89 3.94
C ASN A 128 -13.42 -8.37 4.03
N PRO A 129 -14.36 -7.84 4.84
CA PRO A 129 -14.46 -6.41 5.10
C PRO A 129 -13.16 -5.84 5.66
N ILE A 130 -12.69 -4.71 5.10
CA ILE A 130 -11.50 -4.03 5.60
C ILE A 130 -11.88 -3.29 6.88
N ARG A 131 -11.36 -3.76 8.01
CA ARG A 131 -11.71 -3.25 9.36
C ARG A 131 -10.56 -2.61 10.11
N GLU A 132 -9.39 -2.52 9.49
CA GLU A 132 -8.17 -1.99 10.09
C GLU A 132 -7.47 -1.08 9.09
N PHE A 133 -6.68 -0.14 9.60
CA PHE A 133 -5.78 0.64 8.77
C PHE A 133 -4.78 -0.28 8.08
N GLN A 134 -4.33 0.12 6.91
CA GLN A 134 -3.52 -0.70 6.04
C GLN A 134 -2.15 -0.06 5.77
N THR A 135 -1.23 -0.81 5.18
CA THR A 135 0.04 -0.28 4.71
C THR A 135 -0.14 0.62 3.49
N ILE A 136 0.85 1.45 3.19
CA ILE A 136 0.86 2.31 1.99
C ILE A 136 0.60 1.51 0.71
N ASP A 137 1.18 0.33 0.60
CA ASP A 137 1.03 -0.52 -0.59
C ASP A 137 -0.41 -0.98 -0.80
N ILE A 138 -1.10 -1.36 0.27
CA ILE A 138 -2.51 -1.72 0.20
C ILE A 138 -3.38 -0.51 -0.13
N TYR A 139 -3.09 0.68 0.42
CA TYR A 139 -3.78 1.91 0.04
C TYR A 139 -3.61 2.22 -1.46
N ARG A 140 -2.38 2.10 -1.97
CA ARG A 140 -2.08 2.26 -3.40
C ARG A 140 -2.84 1.27 -4.26
N LEU A 141 -2.85 -0.01 -3.87
CA LEU A 141 -3.59 -1.06 -4.57
C LEU A 141 -5.09 -0.72 -4.64
N ILE A 142 -5.72 -0.38 -3.52
CA ILE A 142 -7.14 -0.01 -3.46
C ILE A 142 -7.40 1.20 -4.38
N LYS A 143 -6.59 2.25 -4.28
CA LYS A 143 -6.71 3.45 -5.12
C LYS A 143 -6.65 3.09 -6.61
N ASN A 144 -5.65 2.32 -7.02
CA ASN A 144 -5.44 1.96 -8.42
C ASN A 144 -6.59 1.09 -8.98
N LYS A 145 -7.00 0.06 -8.23
CA LYS A 145 -8.12 -0.82 -8.63
C LYS A 145 -9.44 -0.05 -8.78
N LEU A 146 -9.75 0.83 -7.82
CA LEU A 146 -10.97 1.65 -7.86
C LEU A 146 -10.90 2.80 -8.86
N THR A 147 -9.72 3.31 -9.17
CA THR A 147 -9.54 4.29 -10.27
C THR A 147 -9.80 3.64 -11.62
N ALA A 148 -9.32 2.41 -11.82
CA ALA A 148 -9.56 1.65 -13.05
C ALA A 148 -11.02 1.17 -13.17
N ASN A 149 -11.65 0.77 -12.07
CA ASN A 149 -13.04 0.36 -12.02
C ASN A 149 -13.75 0.92 -10.78
N PRO A 150 -14.42 2.09 -10.90
CA PRO A 150 -15.05 2.77 -9.76
C PRO A 150 -16.25 2.04 -9.14
N ASP A 151 -16.79 1.02 -9.78
CA ASP A 151 -17.94 0.25 -9.28
C ASP A 151 -17.53 -1.00 -8.47
N LEU A 152 -16.22 -1.25 -8.35
CA LEU A 152 -15.72 -2.35 -7.52
C LEU A 152 -15.96 -2.07 -6.03
N ASP A 153 -16.48 -3.08 -5.34
CA ASP A 153 -16.60 -3.06 -3.87
C ASP A 153 -15.75 -4.18 -3.22
N SER A 154 -15.14 -5.06 -4.03
CA SER A 154 -14.24 -6.12 -3.58
C SER A 154 -12.89 -6.02 -4.28
N ILE A 155 -11.84 -5.95 -3.49
CA ILE A 155 -10.45 -5.88 -3.94
C ILE A 155 -9.80 -7.22 -3.64
N ASN A 156 -9.23 -7.85 -4.67
CA ASN A 156 -8.44 -9.07 -4.48
C ASN A 156 -6.95 -8.69 -4.55
N THR A 157 -6.20 -9.20 -3.59
CA THR A 157 -4.73 -9.10 -3.59
C THR A 157 -4.09 -10.19 -4.41
N ASN A 158 -4.85 -11.23 -4.80
CA ASN A 158 -4.38 -12.24 -5.73
C ASN A 158 -4.12 -11.58 -7.09
N VAL A 159 -2.89 -11.57 -7.43
CA VAL A 159 -2.30 -10.66 -8.38
C VAL A 159 -2.49 -11.18 -9.79
N ASP A 160 -3.31 -10.49 -10.57
CA ASP A 160 -3.14 -10.38 -12.01
C ASP A 160 -2.28 -9.14 -12.37
N SER A 161 -1.52 -8.61 -11.42
CA SER A 161 -0.65 -7.47 -11.63
C SER A 161 0.64 -7.69 -10.85
N ILE A 162 1.76 -7.61 -11.52
CA ILE A 162 3.07 -7.38 -10.95
C ILE A 162 2.89 -6.30 -9.86
N SER A 163 2.89 -6.72 -8.59
CA SER A 163 2.81 -5.79 -7.48
C SER A 163 4.07 -4.95 -7.55
N THR A 164 3.91 -3.65 -7.74
CA THR A 164 5.02 -2.73 -7.49
C THR A 164 5.45 -2.97 -6.05
N ILE A 165 6.54 -3.68 -5.90
CA ILE A 165 7.15 -3.93 -4.59
C ILE A 165 7.48 -2.56 -4.02
N SER A 166 7.01 -2.23 -2.82
CA SER A 166 7.38 -0.97 -2.18
C SER A 166 8.89 -0.93 -2.01
N GLU A 167 9.47 0.26 -2.07
CA GLU A 167 10.90 0.47 -1.85
C GLU A 167 11.37 -0.18 -0.53
N ALA A 168 10.55 -0.13 0.51
CA ALA A 168 10.84 -0.76 1.80
C ALA A 168 10.90 -2.29 1.71
N ILE A 169 9.96 -2.92 1.00
CA ILE A 169 9.96 -4.38 0.78
C ILE A 169 11.13 -4.76 -0.13
N PHE A 170 11.37 -3.97 -1.19
CA PHE A 170 12.51 -4.18 -2.08
C PHE A 170 13.83 -4.09 -1.31
N ASN A 171 14.03 -3.05 -0.50
CA ASN A 171 15.21 -2.91 0.34
C ASN A 171 15.34 -4.04 1.35
N LYS A 172 14.24 -4.48 1.99
CA LYS A 172 14.26 -5.63 2.88
C LYS A 172 14.70 -6.89 2.16
N LYS A 173 14.18 -7.16 0.97
CA LYS A 173 14.55 -8.30 0.13
C LYS A 173 16.00 -8.20 -0.35
N LEU A 174 16.48 -7.01 -0.71
CA LEU A 174 17.91 -6.79 -1.01
C LEU A 174 18.81 -7.08 0.20
N TRP A 175 18.38 -6.73 1.41
CA TRP A 175 19.13 -7.05 2.63
C TRP A 175 19.13 -8.56 2.92
N GLU A 176 18.00 -9.24 2.74
CA GLU A 176 17.92 -10.70 2.83
C GLU A 176 18.86 -11.35 1.81
N LEU A 177 18.84 -10.89 0.56
CA LEU A 177 19.73 -11.34 -0.51
C LEU A 177 21.20 -11.06 -0.18
N ALA A 178 21.52 -9.88 0.36
CA ALA A 178 22.87 -9.55 0.83
C ALA A 178 23.33 -10.48 1.98
N GLY A 179 22.42 -10.99 2.78
CA GLY A 179 22.68 -12.04 3.77
C GLY A 179 23.12 -13.36 3.14
N VAL A 180 22.42 -13.76 2.07
CA VAL A 180 22.80 -14.94 1.26
C VAL A 180 24.18 -14.75 0.62
N TYR A 181 24.49 -13.53 0.11
CA TYR A 181 25.80 -13.25 -0.49
C TYR A 181 26.98 -13.40 0.45
N ARG A 182 26.78 -13.26 1.76
CA ARG A 182 27.85 -13.49 2.76
C ARG A 182 28.30 -14.95 2.81
N GLY A 183 27.43 -15.88 2.42
CA GLY A 183 27.76 -17.30 2.28
C GLY A 183 28.39 -17.69 0.95
N ILE A 184 28.35 -16.78 -0.03
CA ILE A 184 28.89 -17.03 -1.39
C ILE A 184 30.18 -16.23 -1.57
N ASN A 185 31.25 -16.91 -1.98
CA ASN A 185 32.57 -16.29 -2.17
C ASN A 185 32.65 -15.55 -3.52
N PHE A 186 32.03 -14.35 -3.60
CA PHE A 186 32.20 -13.48 -4.77
C PHE A 186 33.59 -12.83 -4.81
N LYS A 187 34.20 -12.81 -5.96
CA LYS A 187 35.53 -12.22 -6.14
C LYS A 187 35.54 -10.69 -6.03
N ASP A 188 34.44 -10.06 -6.44
CA ASP A 188 34.27 -8.59 -6.45
C ASP A 188 32.79 -8.16 -6.43
N ASN A 189 32.57 -6.83 -6.42
CA ASN A 189 31.25 -6.26 -6.40
C ASN A 189 30.52 -6.37 -7.76
N VAL A 190 31.26 -6.49 -8.86
CA VAL A 190 30.63 -6.66 -10.20
C VAL A 190 29.95 -8.00 -10.27
N GLN A 191 30.61 -9.08 -9.80
CA GLN A 191 29.96 -10.40 -9.74
C GLN A 191 28.71 -10.42 -8.87
N LYS A 192 28.66 -9.62 -7.78
CA LYS A 192 27.45 -9.49 -6.95
C LYS A 192 26.31 -8.81 -7.71
N ILE A 193 26.66 -7.76 -8.47
CA ILE A 193 25.67 -7.03 -9.27
C ILE A 193 25.13 -7.93 -10.39
N ASP A 194 26.00 -8.59 -11.14
CA ASP A 194 25.63 -9.49 -12.22
C ASP A 194 24.73 -10.62 -11.73
N PHE A 195 25.10 -11.22 -10.59
CA PHE A 195 24.27 -12.25 -9.96
C PHE A 195 22.89 -11.71 -9.54
N THR A 196 22.84 -10.50 -8.95
CA THR A 196 21.59 -9.87 -8.52
C THR A 196 20.70 -9.56 -9.71
N VAL A 197 21.26 -8.97 -10.77
CA VAL A 197 20.51 -8.65 -12.00
C VAL A 197 20.00 -9.92 -12.65
N GLY A 198 20.84 -10.95 -12.75
CA GLY A 198 20.44 -12.25 -13.30
C GLY A 198 19.31 -12.90 -12.49
N PHE A 199 19.38 -12.82 -11.17
CA PHE A 199 18.36 -13.37 -10.29
C PHE A 199 17.01 -12.64 -10.42
N VAL A 200 17.03 -11.32 -10.43
CA VAL A 200 15.82 -10.50 -10.62
C VAL A 200 15.20 -10.74 -12.00
N ALA A 201 16.03 -10.85 -13.04
CA ALA A 201 15.59 -11.17 -14.38
C ALA A 201 14.92 -12.57 -14.44
N LEU A 202 15.50 -13.57 -13.77
CA LEU A 202 14.96 -14.93 -13.70
C LEU A 202 13.56 -14.92 -13.05
N GLU A 203 13.41 -14.28 -11.89
CA GLU A 203 12.10 -14.18 -11.23
C GLU A 203 11.07 -13.47 -12.12
N TYR A 204 11.47 -12.37 -12.76
CA TYR A 204 10.59 -11.66 -13.67
C TYR A 204 10.09 -12.54 -14.84
N PHE A 205 10.97 -13.33 -15.44
CA PHE A 205 10.60 -14.20 -16.55
C PHE A 205 9.74 -15.39 -16.07
N GLU A 206 10.02 -15.95 -14.90
CA GLU A 206 9.20 -17.00 -14.32
C GLU A 206 7.76 -16.54 -14.04
N GLU A 207 7.62 -15.35 -13.42
CA GLU A 207 6.31 -14.74 -13.19
C GLU A 207 5.58 -14.45 -14.50
N LYS A 208 6.29 -13.95 -15.52
CA LYS A 208 5.70 -13.69 -16.83
C LYS A 208 5.22 -14.96 -17.51
N GLU A 209 6.02 -16.03 -17.53
CA GLU A 209 5.62 -17.33 -18.09
C GLU A 209 4.40 -17.93 -17.35
N GLU A 210 4.28 -17.69 -16.04
CA GLU A 210 3.13 -18.13 -15.24
C GLU A 210 1.87 -17.31 -15.59
N ILE A 211 2.00 -16.00 -15.73
CA ILE A 211 0.90 -15.10 -16.11
C ILE A 211 0.41 -15.39 -17.53
N ASP A 212 1.33 -15.60 -18.46
CA ASP A 212 1.02 -15.86 -19.88
C ASP A 212 0.56 -17.30 -20.13
N GLY A 213 0.61 -18.16 -19.11
CA GLY A 213 0.27 -19.59 -19.23
C GLY A 213 1.25 -20.38 -20.12
N THR A 214 2.44 -19.85 -20.32
CA THR A 214 3.50 -20.43 -21.17
C THR A 214 4.52 -21.25 -20.38
N LYS A 215 4.23 -21.55 -19.12
CA LYS A 215 5.11 -22.32 -18.23
C LYS A 215 5.45 -23.68 -18.84
N ASP A 216 6.72 -23.90 -19.10
CA ASP A 216 7.23 -25.11 -19.72
C ASP A 216 7.64 -26.12 -18.66
N SER A 217 6.94 -27.25 -18.57
CA SER A 217 7.21 -28.29 -17.58
C SER A 217 8.59 -28.98 -17.73
N SER A 218 9.30 -28.76 -18.83
CA SER A 218 10.67 -29.23 -19.04
C SER A 218 11.72 -28.32 -18.40
N LYS A 219 11.36 -27.07 -18.00
CA LYS A 219 12.24 -26.11 -17.37
C LYS A 219 12.17 -26.22 -15.85
N VAL A 220 13.29 -25.93 -15.21
CA VAL A 220 13.34 -25.81 -13.75
C VAL A 220 13.11 -24.36 -13.38
N TYR A 221 12.07 -24.13 -12.60
CA TYR A 221 11.74 -22.81 -12.09
C TYR A 221 12.29 -22.65 -10.67
N TRP A 222 12.64 -21.43 -10.31
CA TRP A 222 13.14 -21.08 -8.97
C TRP A 222 12.14 -21.52 -7.88
N SER A 223 10.86 -21.28 -8.14
CA SER A 223 9.77 -21.64 -7.22
C SER A 223 9.64 -23.14 -6.93
N THR A 224 10.26 -24.00 -7.76
CA THR A 224 10.19 -25.45 -7.62
C THR A 224 11.55 -26.07 -7.27
N CYS A 225 12.59 -25.26 -7.03
CA CYS A 225 13.92 -25.76 -6.72
C CYS A 225 14.03 -26.29 -5.30
N ASN A 226 14.51 -27.55 -5.17
CA ASN A 226 15.01 -28.16 -3.93
C ASN A 226 16.52 -27.95 -3.79
N ASP A 227 17.13 -28.44 -2.70
CA ASP A 227 18.52 -28.16 -2.25
C ASP A 227 19.69 -28.28 -3.27
N ASP A 228 19.48 -28.79 -4.47
CA ASP A 228 20.46 -28.83 -5.58
C ASP A 228 20.45 -27.58 -6.49
N VAL A 229 20.00 -26.49 -5.97
CA VAL A 229 19.55 -25.27 -6.67
C VAL A 229 20.66 -24.54 -7.42
N ALA A 230 21.87 -24.45 -6.87
CA ALA A 230 22.89 -23.55 -7.41
C ALA A 230 23.35 -23.95 -8.84
N GLU A 231 23.42 -25.22 -9.14
CA GLU A 231 23.84 -25.71 -10.45
C GLU A 231 22.70 -25.63 -11.49
N LYS A 232 21.46 -25.88 -11.07
CA LYS A 232 20.27 -25.75 -11.90
C LYS A 232 19.96 -24.30 -12.23
N VAL A 233 20.12 -23.39 -11.26
CA VAL A 233 19.98 -21.94 -11.47
C VAL A 233 21.04 -21.42 -12.45
N LYS A 234 22.29 -21.85 -12.31
CA LYS A 234 23.37 -21.47 -13.23
C LYS A 234 23.10 -21.90 -14.67
N ASN A 235 22.56 -23.09 -14.87
CA ASN A 235 22.25 -23.62 -16.19
C ASN A 235 21.02 -22.94 -16.81
N ASN A 236 20.02 -22.61 -16.01
CA ASN A 236 18.84 -21.87 -16.49
C ASN A 236 19.12 -20.41 -16.73
N LEU A 237 19.92 -19.74 -15.89
CA LEU A 237 20.32 -18.35 -16.08
C LEU A 237 21.05 -18.14 -17.42
N SER A 238 21.99 -19.06 -17.77
CA SER A 238 22.67 -18.98 -19.06
C SER A 238 21.72 -19.17 -20.25
N GLY A 239 20.68 -20.01 -20.10
CA GLY A 239 19.63 -20.20 -21.09
C GLY A 239 18.73 -18.98 -21.26
N TYR A 240 18.45 -18.22 -20.18
CA TYR A 240 17.68 -16.97 -20.25
C TYR A 240 18.49 -15.82 -20.83
N ILE A 241 19.77 -15.67 -20.43
CA ILE A 241 20.64 -14.65 -20.96
C ILE A 241 20.83 -14.78 -22.48
N SER A 242 20.96 -16.01 -23.00
CA SER A 242 21.04 -16.27 -24.43
C SER A 242 19.77 -15.95 -25.23
N ARG A 243 18.65 -15.68 -24.57
CA ARG A 243 17.39 -15.23 -25.22
C ARG A 243 17.24 -13.70 -25.22
N LEU A 244 18.11 -12.99 -24.50
CA LEU A 244 18.13 -11.52 -24.43
C LEU A 244 19.12 -10.92 -25.45
N GLU A 245 19.98 -11.75 -26.04
CA GLU A 245 20.84 -11.43 -27.19
C GLU A 245 20.11 -11.73 -28.50
#